data_9305066439d49b0aee71b1c88c7897fe
#
_entry.id   9305066439d49b0aee71b1c88c7897fe
#
_cell.length_a   1.000
_cell.length_b   1.000
_cell.length_c   1.000
_cell.angle_alpha   90.00
_cell.angle_beta   90.00
_cell.angle_gamma   90.00
#
_symmetry.space_group_name_H-M   'P 1'
#
loop_
_entity.id
_entity.type
_entity.pdbx_description
1 polymer ?
#
loop_
_entity_poly.entity_id
_entity_poly.type
_entity_poly.pdbx_seq_one_letter_code
_entity_poly.pdbx_strand_id
1 'polypeptide(L)'
;MARYLVAELDSVIVGYVGVWFVVDEGHITNVAVHSNYRGQRIGDRLVEEMVKLCKSEGLVSMTLEVRSSNTVAQNLYRKYGFKMAGVRKEYYSDREDAIIMWNQLSEL
;
A
#
# COMPACT_ATOMS: atom_id res chain seq x y z
N MET A 1 -0.62 -6.78 -14.61
CA MET A 1 -2.06 -6.50 -14.47
C MET A 1 -2.32 -5.64 -13.26
N ALA A 2 -3.13 -4.62 -13.39
CA ALA A 2 -3.44 -3.71 -12.30
C ALA A 2 -4.80 -4.05 -11.67
N ARG A 3 -4.89 -3.91 -10.35
CA ARG A 3 -6.15 -4.02 -9.60
C ARG A 3 -6.30 -2.80 -8.71
N TYR A 4 -7.52 -2.32 -8.58
CA TYR A 4 -7.83 -1.17 -7.74
C TYR A 4 -8.98 -1.50 -6.81
N LEU A 5 -8.90 -0.99 -5.57
CA LEU A 5 -10.04 -0.95 -4.65
C LEU A 5 -10.35 0.51 -4.38
N VAL A 6 -11.62 0.81 -4.27
CA VAL A 6 -12.09 2.16 -3.93
C VAL A 6 -12.87 2.12 -2.63
N ALA A 7 -12.78 3.21 -1.88
CA ALA A 7 -13.62 3.43 -0.71
C ALA A 7 -14.74 4.40 -1.10
N GLU A 8 -15.97 4.02 -0.81
CA GLU A 8 -17.14 4.81 -1.16
C GLU A 8 -17.95 5.10 0.09
N LEU A 9 -18.30 6.37 0.28
CA LEU A 9 -19.17 6.83 1.35
C LEU A 9 -20.31 7.64 0.73
N ASP A 10 -21.55 7.24 1.01
CA ASP A 10 -22.75 7.94 0.52
C ASP A 10 -22.69 8.20 -1.00
N SER A 11 -22.28 7.16 -1.76
CA SER A 11 -22.15 7.19 -3.22
C SER A 11 -21.04 8.09 -3.75
N VAL A 12 -20.12 8.51 -2.87
CA VAL A 12 -18.95 9.32 -3.26
C VAL A 12 -17.68 8.51 -3.05
N ILE A 13 -16.81 8.46 -4.06
CA ILE A 13 -15.51 7.81 -3.93
C ILE A 13 -14.60 8.73 -3.14
N VAL A 14 -14.13 8.26 -1.98
CA VAL A 14 -13.35 9.06 -1.03
C VAL A 14 -11.90 8.58 -0.91
N GLY A 15 -11.55 7.47 -1.54
CA GLY A 15 -10.19 6.98 -1.53
C GLY A 15 -10.01 5.78 -2.46
N TYR A 16 -8.75 5.41 -2.70
CA TYR A 16 -8.45 4.25 -3.50
C TYR A 16 -7.07 3.69 -3.16
N VAL A 17 -6.86 2.43 -3.51
CA VAL A 17 -5.55 1.78 -3.48
C VAL A 17 -5.37 1.00 -4.77
N GLY A 18 -4.18 1.11 -5.36
CA GLY A 18 -3.83 0.38 -6.56
C GLY A 18 -2.71 -0.61 -6.31
N VAL A 19 -2.77 -1.76 -6.96
CA VAL A 19 -1.72 -2.77 -6.91
C VAL A 19 -1.45 -3.26 -8.33
N TRP A 20 -0.17 -3.49 -8.62
CA TRP A 20 0.28 -4.09 -9.87
C TRP A 20 0.70 -5.52 -9.58
N PHE A 21 0.09 -6.49 -10.28
CA PHE A 21 0.45 -7.89 -10.12
C PHE A 21 1.58 -8.23 -11.09
N VAL A 22 2.71 -8.68 -10.55
CA VAL A 22 3.88 -9.11 -11.33
C VAL A 22 4.20 -10.53 -10.88
N VAL A 23 3.89 -11.51 -11.72
CA VAL A 23 4.02 -12.94 -11.43
C VAL A 23 3.21 -13.28 -10.17
N ASP A 24 3.85 -13.58 -9.05
CA ASP A 24 3.21 -13.94 -7.79
C ASP A 24 3.37 -12.85 -6.71
N GLU A 25 3.75 -11.63 -7.11
CA GLU A 25 3.93 -10.50 -6.21
C GLU A 25 2.93 -9.39 -6.52
N GLY A 26 2.48 -8.71 -5.48
CA GLY A 26 1.67 -7.49 -5.61
C GLY A 26 2.49 -6.27 -5.24
N HIS A 27 2.57 -5.30 -6.14
CA HIS A 27 3.26 -4.04 -5.88
C HIS A 27 2.23 -2.93 -5.69
N ILE A 28 2.10 -2.42 -4.46
CA ILE A 28 1.22 -1.28 -4.21
C ILE A 28 1.81 -0.06 -4.90
N THR A 29 1.04 0.55 -5.79
CA THR A 29 1.49 1.71 -6.56
C THR A 29 1.09 3.01 -5.90
N ASN A 30 -0.10 3.08 -5.31
CA ASN A 30 -0.52 4.25 -4.57
C ASN A 30 -1.70 3.96 -3.66
N VAL A 31 -1.79 4.74 -2.59
CA VAL A 31 -2.92 4.78 -1.67
C VAL A 31 -3.27 6.24 -1.51
N ALA A 32 -4.51 6.61 -1.73
CA ALA A 32 -4.96 7.98 -1.61
C ALA A 32 -6.31 8.06 -0.91
N VAL A 33 -6.46 9.06 -0.05
CA VAL A 33 -7.72 9.38 0.61
C VAL A 33 -7.98 10.86 0.39
N HIS A 34 -9.20 11.19 -0.03
CA HIS A 34 -9.59 12.57 -0.25
C HIS A 34 -9.41 13.36 1.06
N SER A 35 -8.86 14.58 0.97
CA SER A 35 -8.44 15.37 2.13
C SER A 35 -9.58 15.61 3.14
N ASN A 36 -10.82 15.75 2.68
CA ASN A 36 -11.97 15.97 3.55
C ASN A 36 -12.38 14.73 4.34
N TYR A 37 -11.80 13.57 4.02
CA TYR A 37 -12.17 12.29 4.65
C TYR A 37 -11.00 11.64 5.39
N ARG A 38 -9.92 12.36 5.56
CA ARG A 38 -8.77 11.86 6.33
C ARG A 38 -9.12 11.78 7.81
N GLY A 39 -8.44 10.91 8.54
CA GLY A 39 -8.68 10.70 9.96
C GLY A 39 -9.85 9.78 10.28
N GLN A 40 -10.44 9.14 9.27
CA GLN A 40 -11.58 8.21 9.44
C GLN A 40 -11.19 6.76 9.17
N ARG A 41 -9.90 6.44 9.18
CA ARG A 41 -9.34 5.11 8.94
C ARG A 41 -9.68 4.53 7.56
N ILE A 42 -9.92 5.37 6.58
CA ILE A 42 -10.20 4.91 5.22
C ILE A 42 -8.94 4.28 4.60
N GLY A 43 -7.78 4.91 4.80
CA GLY A 43 -6.50 4.35 4.35
C GLY A 43 -6.21 2.99 4.97
N ASP A 44 -6.45 2.83 6.27
CA ASP A 44 -6.35 1.56 6.98
C ASP A 44 -7.19 0.49 6.30
N ARG A 45 -8.46 0.79 6.05
CA ARG A 45 -9.39 -0.17 5.45
C ARG A 45 -8.97 -0.54 4.04
N LEU A 46 -8.49 0.44 3.25
CA LEU A 46 -8.03 0.20 1.89
C LEU A 46 -6.83 -0.75 1.87
N VAL A 47 -5.84 -0.51 2.72
CA VAL A 47 -4.64 -1.36 2.78
C VAL A 47 -5.02 -2.76 3.28
N GLU A 48 -5.82 -2.84 4.33
CA GLU A 48 -6.27 -4.12 4.88
C GLU A 48 -6.97 -4.96 3.81
N GLU A 49 -7.93 -4.37 3.09
CA GLU A 49 -8.68 -5.08 2.06
C GLU A 49 -7.80 -5.47 0.87
N MET A 50 -6.81 -4.64 0.52
CA MET A 50 -5.90 -4.98 -0.57
C MET A 50 -5.01 -6.16 -0.18
N VAL A 51 -4.52 -6.22 1.06
CA VAL A 51 -3.76 -7.37 1.54
C VAL A 51 -4.61 -8.63 1.47
N LYS A 52 -5.87 -8.57 1.91
CA LYS A 52 -6.80 -9.69 1.83
C LYS A 52 -7.03 -10.14 0.39
N LEU A 53 -7.20 -9.19 -0.53
CA LEU A 53 -7.39 -9.48 -1.95
C LEU A 53 -6.18 -10.23 -2.51
N CYS A 54 -4.97 -9.74 -2.25
CA CYS A 54 -3.74 -10.36 -2.75
C CYS A 54 -3.58 -11.78 -2.19
N LYS A 55 -3.90 -11.99 -0.91
CA LYS A 55 -3.89 -13.33 -0.33
C LYS A 55 -4.90 -14.25 -1.02
N SER A 56 -6.10 -13.77 -1.28
CA SER A 56 -7.15 -14.56 -1.92
C SER A 56 -6.82 -14.93 -3.36
N GLU A 57 -6.02 -14.09 -4.02
CA GLU A 57 -5.54 -14.35 -5.39
C GLU A 57 -4.31 -15.26 -5.42
N GLY A 58 -3.83 -15.71 -4.26
CA GLY A 58 -2.70 -16.63 -4.19
C GLY A 58 -1.33 -15.97 -4.33
N LEU A 59 -1.23 -14.66 -4.22
CA LEU A 59 0.07 -13.98 -4.27
C LEU A 59 0.90 -14.36 -3.05
N VAL A 60 2.21 -14.50 -3.23
CA VAL A 60 3.12 -14.92 -2.15
C VAL A 60 3.65 -13.74 -1.36
N SER A 61 3.68 -12.54 -1.94
CA SER A 61 4.24 -11.37 -1.28
C SER A 61 3.68 -10.08 -1.86
N MET A 62 3.88 -8.99 -1.10
CA MET A 62 3.59 -7.64 -1.56
C MET A 62 4.78 -6.74 -1.26
N THR A 63 4.95 -5.70 -2.07
CA THR A 63 6.00 -4.70 -1.87
C THR A 63 5.46 -3.31 -2.16
N LEU A 64 6.15 -2.31 -1.64
CA LEU A 64 5.84 -0.91 -1.93
C LEU A 64 7.07 -0.04 -1.67
N GLU A 65 7.06 1.18 -2.22
CA GLU A 65 7.99 2.23 -1.84
C GLU A 65 7.21 3.34 -1.14
N VAL A 66 7.80 3.89 -0.08
CA VAL A 66 7.20 4.99 0.68
C VAL A 66 8.28 6.00 1.02
N ARG A 67 7.96 7.29 1.00
CA ARG A 67 8.93 8.34 1.35
C ARG A 67 9.47 8.12 2.75
N SER A 68 10.78 8.32 2.91
CA SER A 68 11.46 8.13 4.20
C SER A 68 10.89 9.04 5.29
N SER A 69 10.37 10.20 4.92
CA SER A 69 9.75 11.14 5.87
C SER A 69 8.30 10.81 6.21
N ASN A 70 7.66 9.92 5.44
CA ASN A 70 6.24 9.61 5.64
C ASN A 70 6.05 8.52 6.69
N THR A 71 6.28 8.87 7.96
CA THR A 71 6.20 7.92 9.07
C THR A 71 4.75 7.45 9.31
N VAL A 72 3.78 8.29 9.03
CA VAL A 72 2.36 7.92 9.17
C VAL A 72 2.02 6.75 8.24
N ALA A 73 2.41 6.86 6.97
CA ALA A 73 2.17 5.79 6.01
C ALA A 73 2.96 4.52 6.35
N GLN A 74 4.22 4.67 6.76
CA GLN A 74 5.02 3.52 7.17
C GLN A 74 4.38 2.77 8.33
N ASN A 75 3.87 3.48 9.32
CA ASN A 75 3.19 2.87 10.46
C ASN A 75 1.90 2.16 10.04
N LEU A 76 1.16 2.76 9.11
CA LEU A 76 -0.03 2.14 8.54
C LEU A 76 0.32 0.81 7.89
N TYR A 77 1.34 0.78 7.03
CA TYR A 77 1.75 -0.44 6.35
C TYR A 77 2.25 -1.50 7.32
N ARG A 78 3.03 -1.11 8.34
CA ARG A 78 3.49 -2.06 9.36
C ARG A 78 2.34 -2.74 10.08
N LYS A 79 1.26 -2.03 10.32
CA LYS A 79 0.05 -2.58 10.97
C LYS A 79 -0.50 -3.79 10.20
N TYR A 80 -0.35 -3.78 8.88
CA TYR A 80 -0.89 -4.84 8.03
C TYR A 80 0.17 -5.80 7.51
N GLY A 81 1.32 -5.86 8.16
CA GLY A 81 2.32 -6.90 7.94
C GLY A 81 3.52 -6.50 7.10
N PHE A 82 3.61 -5.25 6.66
CA PHE A 82 4.76 -4.78 5.91
C PHE A 82 5.93 -4.49 6.83
N LYS A 83 7.13 -4.86 6.40
CA LYS A 83 8.38 -4.62 7.13
C LYS A 83 9.37 -3.93 6.21
N MET A 84 10.27 -3.14 6.80
CA MET A 84 11.33 -2.50 6.03
C MET A 84 12.23 -3.56 5.41
N ALA A 85 12.47 -3.44 4.10
CA ALA A 85 13.30 -4.37 3.34
C ALA A 85 14.52 -3.70 2.73
N GLY A 86 14.52 -2.38 2.59
CA GLY A 86 15.64 -1.66 2.01
C GLY A 86 15.34 -0.19 1.81
N VAL A 87 16.29 0.48 1.17
CA VAL A 87 16.19 1.92 0.88
C VAL A 87 16.61 2.12 -0.58
N ARG A 88 15.83 2.90 -1.33
CA ARG A 88 16.25 3.42 -2.63
C ARG A 88 16.67 4.87 -2.44
N LYS A 89 17.96 5.13 -2.59
CA LYS A 89 18.51 6.48 -2.42
C LYS A 89 18.01 7.40 -3.52
N GLU A 90 17.61 8.63 -3.13
CA GLU A 90 17.21 9.68 -4.04
C GLU A 90 16.16 9.23 -5.07
N TYR A 91 15.22 8.41 -4.64
CA TYR A 91 14.24 7.77 -5.52
C TYR A 91 13.23 8.77 -6.10
N TYR A 92 12.80 9.73 -5.29
CA TYR A 92 11.81 10.71 -5.70
C TYR A 92 12.48 11.90 -6.40
N SER A 93 11.70 12.66 -7.19
CA SER A 93 12.22 13.78 -7.97
C SER A 93 12.86 14.89 -7.13
N ASP A 94 12.44 15.01 -5.86
CA ASP A 94 13.04 15.96 -4.91
C ASP A 94 14.24 15.37 -4.16
N ARG A 95 14.73 14.20 -4.61
CA ARG A 95 15.86 13.45 -4.04
C ARG A 95 15.61 12.84 -2.67
N GLU A 96 14.37 12.80 -2.23
CA GLU A 96 14.07 12.07 -1.01
C GLU A 96 14.23 10.56 -1.24
N ASP A 97 14.75 9.85 -0.23
CA ASP A 97 14.88 8.40 -0.27
C ASP A 97 13.51 7.73 -0.16
N ALA A 98 13.39 6.57 -0.76
CA ALA A 98 12.26 5.69 -0.55
C ALA A 98 12.65 4.56 0.40
N ILE A 99 11.76 4.25 1.34
CA ILE A 99 11.84 3.02 2.12
C ILE A 99 11.11 1.95 1.31
N ILE A 100 11.76 0.82 1.07
CA ILE A 100 11.12 -0.33 0.46
C ILE A 100 10.55 -1.18 1.58
N MET A 101 9.26 -1.52 1.47
CA MET A 101 8.60 -2.38 2.45
C MET A 101 8.12 -3.65 1.78
N TRP A 102 8.11 -4.74 2.53
CA TRP A 102 7.81 -6.08 2.06
C TRP A 102 6.83 -6.76 3.00
N ASN A 103 5.89 -7.49 2.45
CA ASN A 103 4.93 -8.27 3.22
C ASN A 103 4.89 -9.69 2.66
N GLN A 104 5.29 -10.67 3.47
CA GLN A 104 5.21 -12.07 3.10
C GLN A 104 3.81 -12.58 3.36
N LEU A 105 3.09 -12.98 2.32
CA LEU A 105 1.69 -13.41 2.41
C LEU A 105 1.55 -14.91 2.59
N SER A 106 2.46 -15.69 2.01
CA SER A 106 2.46 -17.14 2.15
C SER A 106 3.43 -17.57 3.25
N GLU A 107 3.16 -18.70 3.88
CA GLU A 107 4.00 -19.22 4.98
C GLU A 107 5.12 -20.14 4.49
N LEU A 108 5.43 -20.10 3.22
CA LEU A 108 6.48 -20.96 2.65
C LEU A 108 7.87 -20.41 2.90
#